data_4ef7f67bc14f91418bac0cf9917592bd
#
_entry.id   4ef7f67bc14f91418bac0cf9917592bd
#
_cell.length_a   1.000
_cell.length_b   1.000
_cell.length_c   1.000
_cell.angle_alpha   90.00
_cell.angle_beta   90.00
_cell.angle_gamma   90.00
#
_symmetry.space_group_name_H-M   'P 1'
#
loop_
_entity.id
_entity.type
_entity.pdbx_description
1 polymer ?
#
loop_
_entity_poly.entity_id
_entity_poly.type
_entity_poly.pdbx_seq_one_letter_code
_entity_poly.pdbx_strand_id
1 'polypeptide(L)'
;MSGNMTVAGDVTAYSDARVKENVETIVQALDKVLQLRGVSYNRTDSDDKKTKIGVIAQETLVVVPEVVNQDNTGMYNVSYGNLAGLFIEAIKEQQKQIEDLKSKLDALTK
;
A
#
# COMPACT_ATOMS: atom_id res chain seq x y z
N MET A 1 13.82 14.04 13.40
CA MET A 1 14.38 12.94 14.18
C MET A 1 14.65 11.76 13.27
N SER A 2 15.87 11.30 13.26
CA SER A 2 16.23 10.09 12.53
C SER A 2 16.32 8.93 13.52
N GLY A 3 16.08 7.75 13.08
CA GLY A 3 16.17 6.56 13.89
C GLY A 3 15.07 5.57 13.58
N ASN A 4 15.20 4.42 14.19
CA ASN A 4 14.26 3.33 14.04
C ASN A 4 13.43 3.18 15.31
N MET A 5 12.21 2.72 15.13
CA MET A 5 11.39 2.26 16.24
C MET A 5 11.34 0.74 16.17
N THR A 6 11.70 0.08 17.27
CA THR A 6 11.68 -1.38 17.34
C THR A 6 10.71 -1.80 18.44
N VAL A 7 9.85 -2.76 18.14
CA VAL A 7 8.84 -3.27 19.06
C VAL A 7 9.07 -4.76 19.22
N ALA A 8 9.18 -5.23 20.46
CA ALA A 8 9.45 -6.65 20.74
C ALA A 8 8.21 -7.54 20.46
N GLY A 9 7.02 -6.96 20.44
CA GLY A 9 5.79 -7.68 20.17
C GLY A 9 5.11 -7.17 18.91
N ASP A 10 3.82 -7.32 18.83
CA ASP A 10 3.02 -6.88 17.69
C ASP A 10 2.86 -5.37 17.69
N VAL A 11 2.68 -4.79 16.51
CA VAL A 11 2.26 -3.40 16.33
C VAL A 11 0.79 -3.44 15.94
N THR A 12 -0.07 -2.88 16.79
CA THR A 12 -1.52 -2.91 16.58
C THR A 12 -2.07 -1.50 16.47
N ALA A 13 -3.13 -1.35 15.69
CA ALA A 13 -3.86 -0.10 15.58
C ALA A 13 -5.35 -0.39 15.72
N TYR A 14 -6.10 0.56 16.29
CA TYR A 14 -7.55 0.39 16.38
C TYR A 14 -8.16 0.31 14.98
N SER A 15 -9.03 -0.67 14.78
CA SER A 15 -9.72 -0.88 13.51
C SER A 15 -11.14 -1.37 13.72
N ASP A 16 -11.69 -1.09 14.89
CA ASP A 16 -13.04 -1.49 15.27
C ASP A 16 -14.08 -0.78 14.39
N ALA A 17 -15.11 -1.50 13.99
CA ALA A 17 -16.19 -0.92 13.17
C ALA A 17 -16.82 0.31 13.83
N ARG A 18 -16.81 0.37 15.15
CA ARG A 18 -17.45 1.47 15.90
C ARG A 18 -16.74 2.82 15.72
N VAL A 19 -15.49 2.82 15.25
CA VAL A 19 -14.74 4.05 15.02
C VAL A 19 -14.67 4.40 13.54
N LYS A 20 -15.48 3.72 12.70
CA LYS A 20 -15.48 3.92 11.25
C LYS A 20 -16.89 4.22 10.77
N GLU A 21 -17.01 5.12 9.81
CA GLU A 21 -18.27 5.43 9.13
C GLU A 21 -18.02 5.55 7.65
N ASN A 22 -19.08 5.54 6.85
CA ASN A 22 -19.00 5.65 5.40
C ASN A 22 -18.07 4.61 4.78
N VAL A 23 -18.14 3.39 5.31
CA VAL A 23 -17.25 2.29 4.87
C VAL A 23 -17.69 1.80 3.49
N GLU A 24 -16.77 1.83 2.54
CA GLU A 24 -16.99 1.37 1.17
C GLU A 24 -15.84 0.50 0.74
N THR A 25 -16.13 -0.52 -0.06
CA THR A 25 -15.10 -1.35 -0.65
C THR A 25 -14.31 -0.54 -1.67
N ILE A 26 -12.98 -0.64 -1.62
CA ILE A 26 -12.12 0.08 -2.57
C ILE A 26 -12.35 -0.48 -3.97
N VAL A 27 -12.55 0.42 -4.93
CA VAL A 27 -12.72 0.05 -6.34
C VAL A 27 -11.48 0.44 -7.12
N GLN A 28 -11.25 -0.23 -8.26
CA GLN A 28 -10.10 0.03 -9.14
C GLN A 28 -8.77 -0.11 -8.41
N ALA A 29 -8.72 -1.03 -7.46
CA ALA A 29 -7.55 -1.21 -6.61
C ALA A 29 -6.35 -1.73 -7.41
N LEU A 30 -6.57 -2.65 -8.34
CA LEU A 30 -5.49 -3.19 -9.16
C LEU A 30 -4.87 -2.10 -10.05
N ASP A 31 -5.70 -1.25 -10.66
CA ASP A 31 -5.21 -0.12 -11.47
C ASP A 31 -4.33 0.81 -10.63
N LYS A 32 -4.72 1.07 -9.40
CA LYS A 32 -3.94 1.91 -8.49
C LYS A 32 -2.61 1.27 -8.16
N VAL A 33 -2.62 -0.02 -7.82
CA VAL A 33 -1.38 -0.74 -7.51
C VAL A 33 -0.41 -0.72 -8.69
N LEU A 34 -0.93 -0.88 -9.91
CA LEU A 34 -0.09 -0.88 -11.11
C LEU A 34 0.56 0.49 -11.37
N GLN A 35 0.04 1.55 -10.77
CA GLN A 35 0.62 2.89 -10.86
C GLN A 35 1.61 3.19 -9.74
N LEU A 36 1.68 2.35 -8.73
CA LEU A 36 2.64 2.50 -7.64
C LEU A 36 3.98 1.87 -8.04
N ARG A 37 5.03 2.29 -7.35
CA ARG A 37 6.37 1.75 -7.61
C ARG A 37 7.02 1.38 -6.30
N GLY A 38 7.44 0.12 -6.19
CA GLY A 38 8.30 -0.33 -5.10
C GLY A 38 9.72 0.06 -5.40
N VAL A 39 10.45 0.56 -4.42
CA VAL A 39 11.82 1.03 -4.61
C VAL A 39 12.73 0.49 -3.51
N SER A 40 13.99 0.37 -3.83
CA SER A 40 15.03 0.21 -2.82
C SER A 40 15.78 1.53 -2.71
N TYR A 41 16.30 1.83 -1.52
CA TYR A 41 16.95 3.13 -1.29
C TYR A 41 17.86 3.07 -0.09
N ASN A 42 18.71 4.11 0.04
CA ASN A 42 19.49 4.38 1.23
C ASN A 42 19.02 5.72 1.80
N ARG A 43 18.95 5.81 3.11
CA ARG A 43 18.55 7.07 3.75
C ARG A 43 19.70 8.05 3.71
N THR A 44 19.39 9.29 3.41
CA THR A 44 20.38 10.38 3.40
C THR A 44 20.52 11.02 4.77
N ASP A 45 19.56 10.80 5.67
CA ASP A 45 19.48 11.43 7.00
C ASP A 45 19.96 10.51 8.11
N SER A 46 20.66 9.44 7.77
CA SER A 46 21.15 8.46 8.73
C SER A 46 22.56 8.03 8.35
N ASP A 47 23.37 7.73 9.36
CA ASP A 47 24.70 7.15 9.15
C ASP A 47 24.62 5.70 8.72
N ASP A 48 23.52 5.03 9.06
CA ASP A 48 23.24 3.68 8.58
C ASP A 48 22.89 3.74 7.09
N LYS A 49 23.77 3.18 6.26
CA LYS A 49 23.58 3.18 4.80
C LYS A 49 23.04 1.83 4.30
N LYS A 50 22.44 1.06 5.19
CA LYS A 50 21.81 -0.21 4.81
C LYS A 50 20.70 0.06 3.79
N THR A 51 20.62 -0.79 2.77
CA THR A 51 19.56 -0.71 1.77
C THR A 51 18.21 -1.04 2.40
N LYS A 52 17.24 -0.17 2.14
CA LYS A 52 15.87 -0.32 2.60
C LYS A 52 14.95 -0.39 1.39
N ILE A 53 13.72 -0.85 1.61
CA ILE A 53 12.73 -0.91 0.56
C ILE A 53 11.46 -0.20 1.02
N GLY A 54 10.72 0.32 0.07
CA GLY A 54 9.47 1.02 0.35
C GLY A 54 8.93 1.71 -0.87
N VAL A 55 8.25 2.82 -0.65
CA VAL A 55 7.72 3.66 -1.73
C VAL A 55 8.18 5.09 -1.50
N ILE A 56 8.10 5.90 -2.55
CA ILE A 56 8.37 7.34 -2.44
C ILE A 56 7.03 8.05 -2.20
N ALA A 57 6.95 8.82 -1.11
CA ALA A 57 5.70 9.43 -0.69
C ALA A 57 5.09 10.32 -1.78
N GLN A 58 5.91 11.10 -2.48
CA GLN A 58 5.42 12.00 -3.53
C GLN A 58 4.81 11.25 -4.70
N GLU A 59 5.36 10.10 -5.06
CA GLU A 59 4.79 9.25 -6.11
C GLU A 59 3.48 8.62 -5.64
N THR A 60 3.45 8.16 -4.40
CA THR A 60 2.26 7.53 -3.82
C THR A 60 1.12 8.53 -3.67
N LEU A 61 1.44 9.78 -3.36
CA LEU A 61 0.46 10.85 -3.18
C LEU A 61 -0.43 11.03 -4.42
N VAL A 62 0.13 10.88 -5.60
CA VAL A 62 -0.60 11.04 -6.86
C VAL A 62 -1.65 9.96 -7.04
N VAL A 63 -1.39 8.75 -6.54
CA VAL A 63 -2.23 7.57 -6.77
C VAL A 63 -3.16 7.30 -5.59
N VAL A 64 -2.63 7.34 -4.37
CA VAL A 64 -3.35 6.98 -3.14
C VAL A 64 -3.09 8.07 -2.09
N PRO A 65 -3.66 9.25 -2.28
CA PRO A 65 -3.42 10.36 -1.33
C PRO A 65 -3.86 10.02 0.10
N GLU A 66 -4.77 9.07 0.26
CA GLU A 66 -5.33 8.70 1.57
C GLU A 66 -4.28 8.14 2.53
N VAL A 67 -3.14 7.64 2.04
CA VAL A 67 -2.10 7.06 2.90
C VAL A 67 -0.88 7.98 3.06
N VAL A 68 -0.93 9.16 2.48
CA VAL A 68 0.21 10.09 2.50
C VAL A 68 -0.15 11.31 3.35
N ASN A 69 0.74 11.67 4.26
CA ASN A 69 0.57 12.84 5.12
C ASN A 69 1.82 13.71 5.04
N GLN A 70 1.68 14.94 5.48
CA GLN A 70 2.79 15.91 5.53
C GLN A 70 2.86 16.46 6.93
N ASP A 71 4.05 16.48 7.53
CA ASP A 71 4.22 16.99 8.87
C ASP A 71 4.42 18.53 8.87
N ASN A 72 4.64 19.08 10.07
CA ASN A 72 4.79 20.54 10.23
C ASN A 72 6.02 21.10 9.51
N THR A 73 7.00 20.26 9.20
CA THR A 73 8.23 20.69 8.52
C THR A 73 8.13 20.58 7.01
N GLY A 74 7.02 20.04 6.50
CA GLY A 74 6.84 19.81 5.08
C GLY A 74 7.29 18.43 4.60
N MET A 75 7.81 17.59 5.51
CA MET A 75 8.22 16.23 5.15
C MET A 75 7.01 15.33 4.96
N TYR A 76 6.99 14.59 3.86
CA TYR A 76 5.93 13.63 3.58
C TYR A 76 6.21 12.30 4.26
N ASN A 77 5.15 11.62 4.66
CA ASN A 77 5.22 10.28 5.24
C ASN A 77 4.09 9.43 4.70
N VAL A 78 4.21 8.12 4.90
CA VAL A 78 3.27 7.14 4.36
C VAL A 78 2.78 6.25 5.50
N SER A 79 1.45 6.10 5.58
CA SER A 79 0.81 5.14 6.50
C SER A 79 0.83 3.77 5.83
N TYR A 80 1.96 3.07 5.94
CA TYR A 80 2.19 1.82 5.22
C TYR A 80 1.13 0.75 5.51
N GLY A 81 0.73 0.62 6.77
CA GLY A 81 -0.28 -0.39 7.14
C GLY A 81 -1.61 -0.18 6.45
N ASN A 82 -1.94 1.07 6.12
CA ASN A 82 -3.21 1.39 5.47
C ASN A 82 -3.26 0.94 4.01
N LEU A 83 -2.09 0.69 3.42
CA LEU A 83 -2.02 0.12 2.06
C LEU A 83 -2.54 -1.32 2.00
N ALA A 84 -2.63 -2.01 3.14
CA ALA A 84 -3.10 -3.39 3.17
C ALA A 84 -4.50 -3.54 2.56
N GLY A 85 -5.41 -2.60 2.84
CA GLY A 85 -6.76 -2.63 2.25
C GLY A 85 -6.73 -2.54 0.73
N LEU A 86 -5.87 -1.69 0.20
CA LEU A 86 -5.70 -1.56 -1.25
C LEU A 86 -5.17 -2.86 -1.86
N PHE A 87 -4.18 -3.47 -1.21
CA PHE A 87 -3.58 -4.72 -1.72
C PHE A 87 -4.58 -5.86 -1.68
N ILE A 88 -5.41 -5.94 -0.64
CA ILE A 88 -6.46 -6.96 -0.54
C ILE A 88 -7.38 -6.90 -1.76
N GLU A 89 -7.90 -5.70 -2.06
CA GLU A 89 -8.84 -5.56 -3.16
C GLU A 89 -8.16 -5.71 -4.52
N ALA A 90 -6.90 -5.28 -4.64
CA ALA A 90 -6.12 -5.47 -5.88
C ALA A 90 -5.92 -6.96 -6.17
N ILE A 91 -5.58 -7.74 -5.16
CA ILE A 91 -5.40 -9.19 -5.31
C ILE A 91 -6.71 -9.85 -5.74
N LYS A 92 -7.82 -9.43 -5.14
CA LYS A 92 -9.15 -9.99 -5.48
C LYS A 92 -9.54 -9.64 -6.92
N GLU A 93 -9.27 -8.42 -7.37
CA GLU A 93 -9.53 -8.02 -8.76
C GLU A 93 -8.66 -8.83 -9.72
N GLN A 94 -7.40 -9.03 -9.37
CA GLN A 94 -6.49 -9.84 -10.19
C GLN A 94 -6.95 -11.29 -10.24
N GLN A 95 -7.41 -11.84 -9.11
CA GLN A 95 -7.92 -13.21 -9.07
C GLN A 95 -9.15 -13.38 -9.97
N LYS A 96 -10.03 -12.38 -9.98
CA LYS A 96 -11.20 -12.40 -10.87
C LYS A 96 -10.77 -12.43 -12.34
N GLN A 97 -9.76 -11.64 -12.70
CA GLN A 97 -9.23 -11.64 -14.07
C GLN A 97 -8.67 -13.02 -14.45
N ILE A 98 -7.97 -13.66 -13.52
CA ILE A 98 -7.42 -15.00 -13.73
C ILE A 98 -8.56 -16.00 -13.97
N GLU A 99 -9.60 -15.95 -13.17
CA GLU A 99 -10.75 -16.85 -13.30
C GLU A 99 -11.49 -16.62 -14.63
N ASP A 100 -11.65 -15.35 -15.03
CA ASP A 100 -12.27 -15.00 -16.31
C ASP A 100 -11.44 -15.55 -17.47
N LEU A 101 -10.11 -15.44 -17.40
CA LEU A 101 -9.22 -15.98 -18.43
C LEU A 101 -9.26 -17.49 -18.48
N LYS A 102 -9.32 -18.16 -17.32
CA LYS A 102 -9.47 -19.62 -17.26
C LYS A 102 -10.76 -20.07 -17.92
N SER A 103 -11.85 -19.38 -17.64
CA SER A 103 -13.14 -19.69 -18.26
C SER A 103 -13.09 -19.56 -19.77
N LYS A 104 -12.46 -18.50 -20.27
CA LYS A 104 -12.30 -18.28 -21.71
C LYS A 104 -11.44 -19.36 -22.34
N LEU A 105 -10.36 -19.74 -21.66
CA LEU A 105 -9.47 -20.80 -22.15
C LEU A 105 -10.20 -22.13 -22.20
N ASP A 106 -10.95 -22.47 -21.15
CA ASP A 106 -11.74 -23.71 -21.11
C ASP A 106 -12.76 -23.75 -22.25
N ALA A 107 -13.40 -22.62 -22.54
CA ALA A 107 -14.38 -22.54 -23.64
C ALA A 107 -13.72 -22.78 -25.01
N LEU A 108 -12.45 -22.37 -25.17
CA LEU A 108 -11.73 -22.54 -26.42
C LEU A 108 -11.22 -23.97 -26.63
N THR A 109 -11.09 -24.76 -25.55
CA THR A 109 -10.54 -26.12 -25.62
C THR A 109 -11.60 -27.21 -25.68
N LYS A 110 -12.87 -26.85 -25.69
CA LYS A 110 -13.98 -27.81 -25.81
C LYS A 110 -14.32 -28.09 -27.24
#